data_6c83655c3daec2cc0a1188060262aed4
#
_entry.id   6c83655c3daec2cc0a1188060262aed4
#
_cell.length_a   1.000
_cell.length_b   1.000
_cell.length_c   1.000
_cell.angle_alpha   90.00
_cell.angle_beta   90.00
_cell.angle_gamma   90.00
#
_symmetry.space_group_name_H-M   'P 1'
#
loop_
_entity.id
_entity.type
_entity.pdbx_description
1 polymer ?
#
loop_
_entity_poly.entity_id
_entity_poly.type
_entity_poly.pdbx_seq_one_letter_code
_entity_poly.pdbx_strand_id
1 'polypeptide(L)'
;GVLARKPIPVPVIKRVQAECVRSDDPLRWAAALLSDTGMRLAEVMGLAILDIHLDRATPFIDLKPHPWRRLKTESSTRKVPLAGAALWAATRICGSASSEHAFPSYIRDGTCLSNSASGALNKWLKKYVPPGCTVHSFRHSMRDRIRAVECPKDIVDQIGGWASISIG
;
A
#
# COMPACT_ATOMS: atom_id res chain seq x y z
N GLY A 1 -15.13 20.62 -12.57
CA GLY A 1 -15.47 20.02 -11.31
C GLY A 1 -14.46 18.96 -10.89
N VAL A 2 -14.20 18.88 -9.61
CA VAL A 2 -13.34 17.85 -9.08
C VAL A 2 -14.02 16.51 -9.32
N LEU A 3 -13.43 15.67 -10.18
CA LEU A 3 -13.87 14.29 -10.31
C LEU A 3 -13.70 13.62 -8.95
N ALA A 4 -14.80 13.21 -8.35
CA ALA A 4 -14.75 12.44 -7.13
C ALA A 4 -13.87 11.21 -7.39
N ARG A 5 -12.84 11.00 -6.54
CA ARG A 5 -11.99 9.83 -6.64
C ARG A 5 -12.83 8.60 -6.37
N LYS A 6 -12.91 7.73 -7.37
CA LYS A 6 -13.74 6.51 -7.29
C LYS A 6 -12.92 5.38 -6.68
N PRO A 7 -13.52 4.62 -5.76
CA PRO A 7 -12.89 3.38 -5.30
C PRO A 7 -12.87 2.35 -6.43
N ILE A 8 -11.91 1.43 -6.36
CA ILE A 8 -11.86 0.29 -7.28
C ILE A 8 -12.86 -0.77 -6.79
N PRO A 9 -13.77 -1.26 -7.63
CA PRO A 9 -14.72 -2.30 -7.23
C PRO A 9 -14.01 -3.57 -6.75
N VAL A 10 -14.59 -4.25 -5.75
CA VAL A 10 -14.00 -5.47 -5.17
C VAL A 10 -13.68 -6.55 -6.21
N PRO A 11 -14.57 -6.87 -7.17
CA PRO A 11 -14.23 -7.87 -8.20
C PRO A 11 -13.01 -7.48 -9.03
N VAL A 12 -12.81 -6.19 -9.30
CA VAL A 12 -11.63 -5.68 -10.02
C VAL A 12 -10.39 -5.81 -9.16
N ILE A 13 -10.47 -5.49 -7.86
CA ILE A 13 -9.35 -5.69 -6.93
C ILE A 13 -8.91 -7.15 -6.93
N LYS A 14 -9.84 -8.08 -6.86
CA LYS A 14 -9.53 -9.52 -6.89
C LYS A 14 -8.83 -9.94 -8.18
N ARG A 15 -9.26 -9.40 -9.31
CA ARG A 15 -8.62 -9.64 -10.61
C ARG A 15 -7.21 -9.09 -10.63
N VAL A 16 -7.01 -7.87 -10.14
CA VAL A 16 -5.68 -7.25 -10.05
C VAL A 16 -4.75 -8.09 -9.17
N GLN A 17 -5.25 -8.53 -8.01
CA GLN A 17 -4.48 -9.39 -7.09
C GLN A 17 -4.08 -10.71 -7.75
N ALA A 18 -4.97 -11.34 -8.49
CA ALA A 18 -4.66 -12.56 -9.23
C ALA A 18 -3.56 -12.32 -10.28
N GLU A 19 -3.61 -11.21 -10.99
CA GLU A 19 -2.56 -10.84 -11.94
C GLU A 19 -1.23 -10.54 -11.25
N CYS A 20 -1.24 -9.96 -10.06
CA CYS A 20 -0.04 -9.76 -9.25
C CYS A 20 0.62 -11.09 -8.90
N VAL A 21 -0.15 -12.07 -8.47
CA VAL A 21 0.35 -13.41 -8.12
C VAL A 21 0.91 -14.11 -9.37
N ARG A 22 0.22 -14.00 -10.49
CA ARG A 22 0.66 -14.61 -11.73
C ARG A 22 1.98 -14.03 -12.23
N SER A 23 2.15 -12.72 -12.20
CA SER A 23 3.36 -12.03 -12.65
C SER A 23 4.52 -12.16 -11.67
N ASP A 24 4.24 -12.07 -10.39
CA ASP A 24 5.16 -12.31 -9.28
C ASP A 24 6.49 -11.56 -9.41
N ASP A 25 6.41 -10.25 -9.49
CA ASP A 25 7.56 -9.35 -9.59
C ASP A 25 7.44 -8.16 -8.63
N PRO A 26 8.53 -7.38 -8.41
CA PRO A 26 8.52 -6.31 -7.41
C PRO A 26 7.40 -5.29 -7.57
N LEU A 27 7.11 -4.81 -8.77
CA LEU A 27 6.02 -3.84 -8.96
C LEU A 27 4.65 -4.45 -8.65
N ARG A 28 4.44 -5.74 -8.95
CA ARG A 28 3.19 -6.43 -8.62
C ARG A 28 3.09 -6.71 -7.15
N TRP A 29 4.20 -6.95 -6.46
CA TRP A 29 4.20 -7.01 -4.99
C TRP A 29 3.78 -5.67 -4.38
N ALA A 30 4.26 -4.55 -4.94
CA ALA A 30 3.83 -3.23 -4.51
C ALA A 30 2.31 -3.03 -4.70
N ALA A 31 1.78 -3.41 -5.86
CA ALA A 31 0.34 -3.32 -6.14
C ALA A 31 -0.48 -4.18 -5.17
N ALA A 32 -0.03 -5.41 -4.91
CA ALA A 32 -0.69 -6.32 -3.96
C ALA A 32 -0.69 -5.75 -2.54
N LEU A 33 0.44 -5.17 -2.09
CA LEU A 33 0.51 -4.48 -0.79
C LEU A 33 -0.52 -3.37 -0.72
N LEU A 34 -0.56 -2.49 -1.73
CA LEU A 34 -1.51 -1.38 -1.78
C LEU A 34 -2.96 -1.87 -1.71
N SER A 35 -3.28 -2.96 -2.40
CA SER A 35 -4.65 -3.45 -2.53
C SER A 35 -5.27 -3.92 -1.21
N ASP A 36 -4.47 -4.46 -0.29
CA ASP A 36 -4.97 -5.01 0.98
C ASP A 36 -4.43 -4.27 2.21
N THR A 37 -3.78 -3.12 2.04
CA THR A 37 -3.38 -2.25 3.15
C THR A 37 -3.95 -0.85 3.04
N GLY A 38 -4.19 -0.36 1.84
CA GLY A 38 -4.57 1.02 1.61
C GLY A 38 -3.45 2.03 1.92
N MET A 39 -2.20 1.59 1.99
CA MET A 39 -1.05 2.48 2.19
C MET A 39 -0.90 3.44 1.00
N ARG A 40 -0.16 4.53 1.21
CA ARG A 40 0.27 5.39 0.10
C ARG A 40 1.41 4.72 -0.65
N LEU A 41 1.50 4.98 -1.96
CA LEU A 41 2.54 4.36 -2.78
C LEU A 41 3.95 4.67 -2.27
N ALA A 42 4.23 5.92 -1.90
CA ALA A 42 5.53 6.30 -1.36
C ALA A 42 5.85 5.55 -0.06
N GLU A 43 4.85 5.28 0.76
CA GLU A 43 5.01 4.49 1.98
C GLU A 43 5.48 3.07 1.65
N VAL A 44 4.85 2.45 0.66
CA VAL A 44 5.22 1.10 0.20
C VAL A 44 6.62 1.09 -0.42
N MET A 45 6.87 1.99 -1.37
CA MET A 45 8.15 1.98 -2.12
C MET A 45 9.36 2.30 -1.26
N GLY A 46 9.17 3.02 -0.17
CA GLY A 46 10.25 3.37 0.77
C GLY A 46 10.42 2.41 1.95
N LEU A 47 9.75 1.27 1.95
CA LEU A 47 9.88 0.29 3.04
C LEU A 47 11.30 -0.26 3.14
N ALA A 48 11.78 -0.39 4.38
CA ALA A 48 12.92 -1.23 4.69
C ALA A 48 12.43 -2.67 4.97
N ILE A 49 13.27 -3.64 4.70
CA ILE A 49 12.95 -5.04 5.02
C ILE A 49 12.66 -5.20 6.51
N LEU A 50 13.40 -4.50 7.36
CA LEU A 50 13.20 -4.54 8.82
C LEU A 50 11.86 -3.95 9.28
N ASP A 51 11.17 -3.19 8.44
CA ASP A 51 9.83 -2.69 8.77
C ASP A 51 8.77 -3.80 8.71
N ILE A 52 9.06 -4.89 8.03
CA ILE A 52 8.12 -5.99 7.77
C ILE A 52 8.31 -7.10 8.81
N HIS A 53 7.28 -7.32 9.61
CA HIS A 53 7.29 -8.32 10.68
C HIS A 53 6.35 -9.47 10.34
N LEU A 54 6.92 -10.59 9.88
CA LEU A 54 6.15 -11.77 9.42
C LEU A 54 6.03 -12.85 10.48
N ASP A 55 7.00 -12.96 11.38
CA ASP A 55 7.09 -14.00 12.41
C ASP A 55 6.30 -13.62 13.68
N ARG A 56 5.12 -13.09 13.50
CA ARG A 56 4.21 -12.66 14.58
C ARG A 56 2.85 -13.32 14.38
N ALA A 57 2.11 -13.48 15.47
CA ALA A 57 0.74 -13.99 15.42
C ALA A 57 -0.13 -13.14 14.48
N THR A 58 0.07 -11.82 14.50
CA THR A 58 -0.54 -10.89 13.55
C THR A 58 0.58 -10.19 12.81
N PRO A 59 0.93 -10.62 11.58
CA PRO A 59 1.96 -9.95 10.78
C PRO A 59 1.59 -8.49 10.50
N PHE A 60 2.59 -7.62 10.47
CA PHE A 60 2.36 -6.19 10.27
C PHE A 60 3.57 -5.49 9.66
N ILE A 61 3.34 -4.31 9.10
CA ILE A 61 4.37 -3.35 8.72
C ILE A 61 4.44 -2.28 9.80
N ASP A 62 5.65 -2.02 10.32
CA ASP A 62 5.91 -0.91 11.22
C ASP A 62 6.32 0.29 10.37
N LEU A 63 5.33 1.11 9.97
CA LEU A 63 5.55 2.23 9.07
C LEU A 63 6.08 3.43 9.85
N LYS A 64 7.28 3.86 9.48
CA LYS A 64 7.99 4.96 10.11
C LYS A 64 8.80 5.74 9.08
N PRO A 65 9.19 7.01 9.40
CA PRO A 65 10.06 7.77 8.50
C PRO A 65 11.43 7.12 8.34
N HIS A 66 12.01 7.29 7.16
CA HIS A 66 13.39 6.91 6.85
C HIS A 66 14.12 8.09 6.18
N PRO A 67 15.44 8.15 6.19
CA PRO A 67 16.17 9.22 5.52
C PRO A 67 15.87 9.34 4.02
N TRP A 68 15.56 8.23 3.38
CA TRP A 68 15.25 8.18 1.94
C TRP A 68 13.76 8.39 1.63
N ARG A 69 12.88 8.37 2.65
CA ARG A 69 11.45 8.60 2.47
C ARG A 69 10.81 9.06 3.77
N ARG A 70 10.39 10.29 3.80
CA ARG A 70 9.57 10.81 4.91
C ARG A 70 8.11 10.42 4.73
N LEU A 71 7.33 10.51 5.79
CA LEU A 71 5.89 10.32 5.76
C LEU A 71 5.19 11.67 5.61
N LYS A 72 3.98 11.64 5.04
CA LYS A 72 3.22 12.85 4.73
C LYS A 72 2.83 13.63 5.99
N THR A 73 2.46 12.92 7.07
CA THR A 73 2.03 13.49 8.35
C THR A 73 2.51 12.62 9.50
N GLU A 74 2.49 13.16 10.73
CA GLU A 74 2.80 12.37 11.94
C GLU A 74 1.86 11.19 12.12
N SER A 75 0.55 11.37 11.82
CA SER A 75 -0.44 10.30 11.93
C SER A 75 -0.20 9.17 10.93
N SER A 76 0.68 9.36 9.95
CA SER A 76 1.06 8.31 9.01
C SER A 76 1.94 7.23 9.64
N THR A 77 2.71 7.57 10.71
CA THR A 77 3.47 6.60 11.49
C THR A 77 2.47 5.66 12.20
N ARG A 78 2.56 4.36 11.88
CA ARG A 78 1.58 3.40 12.38
C ARG A 78 2.01 1.97 12.10
N LYS A 79 1.33 1.02 12.73
CA LYS A 79 1.42 -0.41 12.40
C LYS A 79 0.30 -0.76 11.43
N VAL A 80 0.65 -1.36 10.30
CA VAL A 80 -0.29 -1.74 9.25
C VAL A 80 -0.43 -3.25 9.23
N PRO A 81 -1.61 -3.81 9.55
CA PRO A 81 -1.80 -5.26 9.52
C PRO A 81 -1.61 -5.82 8.12
N LEU A 82 -1.03 -7.01 8.05
CA LEU A 82 -0.84 -7.72 6.78
C LEU A 82 -1.79 -8.91 6.70
N ALA A 83 -2.60 -8.95 5.66
CA ALA A 83 -3.51 -10.04 5.36
C ALA A 83 -3.67 -10.19 3.84
N GLY A 84 -4.20 -11.33 3.40
CA GLY A 84 -4.52 -11.56 1.99
C GLY A 84 -3.35 -11.34 1.05
N ALA A 85 -3.57 -10.60 -0.02
CA ALA A 85 -2.57 -10.33 -1.05
C ALA A 85 -1.38 -9.52 -0.50
N ALA A 86 -1.62 -8.64 0.49
CA ALA A 86 -0.55 -7.88 1.13
C ALA A 86 0.40 -8.81 1.90
N LEU A 87 -0.11 -9.79 2.60
CA LEU A 87 0.72 -10.78 3.31
C LEU A 87 1.53 -11.62 2.32
N TRP A 88 0.90 -12.07 1.25
CA TRP A 88 1.61 -12.77 0.17
C TRP A 88 2.78 -11.93 -0.38
N ALA A 89 2.51 -10.67 -0.71
CA ALA A 89 3.53 -9.78 -1.26
C ALA A 89 4.67 -9.52 -0.27
N ALA A 90 4.35 -9.27 0.99
CA ALA A 90 5.35 -9.07 2.05
C ALA A 90 6.25 -10.29 2.20
N THR A 91 5.68 -11.48 2.12
CA THR A 91 6.43 -12.75 2.17
C THR A 91 7.38 -12.87 0.98
N ARG A 92 6.91 -12.52 -0.21
CA ARG A 92 7.76 -12.53 -1.43
C ARG A 92 8.91 -11.51 -1.32
N ILE A 93 8.61 -10.31 -0.86
CA ILE A 93 9.61 -9.24 -0.68
C ILE A 93 10.71 -9.70 0.28
N CYS A 94 10.34 -10.19 1.45
CA CYS A 94 11.31 -10.65 2.46
C CYS A 94 12.10 -11.87 1.97
N GLY A 95 11.45 -12.78 1.25
CA GLY A 95 12.10 -13.98 0.70
C GLY A 95 13.12 -13.69 -0.41
N SER A 96 13.01 -12.56 -1.08
CA SER A 96 13.92 -12.15 -2.16
C SER A 96 14.83 -10.98 -1.78
N ALA A 97 14.90 -10.64 -0.48
CA ALA A 97 15.66 -9.50 0.00
C ALA A 97 17.15 -9.62 -0.36
N SER A 98 17.69 -8.58 -1.00
CA SER A 98 19.12 -8.49 -1.36
C SER A 98 19.79 -7.26 -0.74
N SER A 99 19.04 -6.39 -0.09
CA SER A 99 19.52 -5.18 0.59
C SER A 99 18.59 -4.84 1.75
N GLU A 100 18.84 -3.73 2.42
CA GLU A 100 17.94 -3.22 3.46
C GLU A 100 16.61 -2.72 2.93
N HIS A 101 16.50 -2.45 1.63
CA HIS A 101 15.30 -1.88 0.99
C HIS A 101 14.39 -2.98 0.46
N ALA A 102 13.07 -2.79 0.63
CA ALA A 102 12.08 -3.69 0.04
C ALA A 102 12.08 -3.58 -1.49
N PHE A 103 12.31 -2.38 -2.02
CA PHE A 103 12.31 -2.09 -3.45
C PHE A 103 13.60 -1.35 -3.84
N PRO A 104 14.75 -2.03 -3.84
CA PRO A 104 16.04 -1.37 -4.02
C PRO A 104 16.18 -0.64 -5.38
N SER A 105 15.50 -1.13 -6.42
CA SER A 105 15.52 -0.47 -7.74
C SER A 105 14.89 0.92 -7.73
N TYR A 106 14.12 1.25 -6.71
CA TYR A 106 13.45 2.55 -6.57
C TYR A 106 14.09 3.44 -5.51
N ILE A 107 15.27 3.08 -5.04
CA ILE A 107 16.08 3.94 -4.15
C ILE A 107 17.34 4.32 -4.91
N ARG A 108 17.53 5.63 -5.13
CA ARG A 108 18.70 6.15 -5.83
C ARG A 108 19.22 7.41 -5.12
N ASP A 109 20.52 7.42 -4.84
CA ASP A 109 21.19 8.56 -4.19
C ASP A 109 20.47 8.97 -2.91
N GLY A 110 20.06 8.00 -2.10
CA GLY A 110 19.37 8.23 -0.83
C GLY A 110 17.96 8.76 -0.94
N THR A 111 17.30 8.62 -2.10
CA THR A 111 15.97 9.13 -2.35
C THR A 111 15.07 8.04 -2.93
N CYS A 112 13.84 7.96 -2.45
CA CYS A 112 12.83 7.05 -2.97
C CYS A 112 12.19 7.63 -4.24
N LEU A 113 12.23 6.86 -5.33
CA LEU A 113 11.70 7.24 -6.65
C LEU A 113 10.24 6.81 -6.80
N SER A 114 9.37 7.21 -5.89
CA SER A 114 7.96 6.79 -5.90
C SER A 114 7.20 7.27 -7.14
N ASN A 115 7.58 8.41 -7.72
CA ASN A 115 6.94 8.90 -8.95
C ASN A 115 7.19 7.98 -10.13
N SER A 116 8.38 7.41 -10.24
CA SER A 116 8.70 6.43 -11.28
C SER A 116 7.88 5.16 -11.12
N ALA A 117 7.73 4.68 -9.89
CA ALA A 117 6.88 3.54 -9.59
C ALA A 117 5.41 3.83 -9.91
N SER A 118 4.94 5.03 -9.57
CA SER A 118 3.57 5.47 -9.87
C SER A 118 3.27 5.42 -11.36
N GLY A 119 4.18 5.95 -12.18
CA GLY A 119 4.02 5.95 -13.63
C GLY A 119 3.90 4.52 -14.19
N ALA A 120 4.81 3.63 -13.79
CA ALA A 120 4.83 2.25 -14.25
C ALA A 120 3.58 1.48 -13.78
N LEU A 121 3.21 1.62 -12.52
CA LEU A 121 2.06 0.93 -11.95
C LEU A 121 0.74 1.42 -12.56
N ASN A 122 0.56 2.72 -12.71
CA ASN A 122 -0.67 3.27 -13.29
C ASN A 122 -0.84 2.87 -14.74
N LYS A 123 0.25 2.81 -15.51
CA LYS A 123 0.21 2.33 -16.89
C LYS A 123 -0.28 0.88 -16.96
N TRP A 124 0.20 0.03 -16.08
CA TRP A 124 -0.21 -1.37 -16.00
C TRP A 124 -1.64 -1.51 -15.47
N LEU A 125 -1.97 -0.81 -14.38
CA LEU A 125 -3.26 -0.89 -13.69
C LEU A 125 -4.42 -0.45 -14.59
N LYS A 126 -4.17 0.49 -15.48
CA LYS A 126 -5.18 1.05 -16.41
C LYS A 126 -5.89 -0.02 -17.22
N LYS A 127 -5.25 -1.17 -17.45
CA LYS A 127 -5.85 -2.30 -18.19
C LYS A 127 -7.01 -2.96 -17.44
N TYR A 128 -7.09 -2.79 -16.13
CA TYR A 128 -8.02 -3.53 -15.27
C TYR A 128 -9.05 -2.67 -14.58
N VAL A 129 -8.71 -1.41 -14.27
CA VAL A 129 -9.54 -0.54 -13.44
C VAL A 129 -10.42 0.37 -14.28
N PRO A 130 -11.57 0.83 -13.73
CA PRO A 130 -12.39 1.82 -14.41
C PRO A 130 -11.64 3.11 -14.69
N PRO A 131 -12.04 3.87 -15.72
CA PRO A 131 -11.45 5.18 -16.03
C PRO A 131 -11.44 6.09 -14.80
N GLY A 132 -10.32 6.77 -14.58
CA GLY A 132 -10.13 7.67 -13.44
C GLY A 132 -9.58 7.02 -12.19
N CYS A 133 -9.52 5.70 -12.12
CA CYS A 133 -8.87 4.99 -11.02
C CYS A 133 -7.36 4.90 -11.22
N THR A 134 -6.62 5.01 -10.13
CA THR A 134 -5.16 4.90 -10.07
C THR A 134 -4.76 4.03 -8.89
N VAL A 135 -3.45 3.81 -8.70
CA VAL A 135 -2.95 3.10 -7.51
C VAL A 135 -3.39 3.76 -6.21
N HIS A 136 -3.58 5.07 -6.20
CA HIS A 136 -4.09 5.78 -5.02
C HIS A 136 -5.54 5.41 -4.70
N SER A 137 -6.29 4.95 -5.70
CA SER A 137 -7.69 4.53 -5.52
C SER A 137 -7.82 3.30 -4.60
N PHE A 138 -6.79 2.48 -4.46
CA PHE A 138 -6.78 1.39 -3.49
C PHE A 138 -6.98 1.88 -2.06
N ARG A 139 -6.46 3.06 -1.74
CA ARG A 139 -6.61 3.68 -0.44
C ARG A 139 -8.08 4.02 -0.14
N HIS A 140 -8.79 4.56 -1.11
CA HIS A 140 -10.22 4.81 -1.00
C HIS A 140 -11.02 3.51 -0.89
N SER A 141 -10.66 2.52 -1.69
CA SER A 141 -11.29 1.20 -1.66
C SER A 141 -11.15 0.52 -0.31
N MET A 142 -9.97 0.58 0.29
CA MET A 142 -9.72 0.00 1.62
C MET A 142 -10.56 0.71 2.68
N ARG A 143 -10.65 2.03 2.62
CA ARG A 143 -11.46 2.81 3.55
C ARG A 143 -12.94 2.41 3.47
N ASP A 144 -13.46 2.24 2.27
CA ASP A 144 -14.85 1.81 2.04
C ASP A 144 -15.07 0.37 2.52
N ARG A 145 -14.13 -0.54 2.25
CA ARG A 145 -14.21 -1.94 2.69
C ARG A 145 -14.23 -2.05 4.21
N ILE A 146 -13.41 -1.28 4.91
CA ILE A 146 -13.37 -1.26 6.38
C ILE A 146 -14.68 -0.70 6.93
N ARG A 147 -15.22 0.35 6.34
CA ARG A 147 -16.51 0.94 6.73
C ARG A 147 -17.67 -0.03 6.51
N ALA A 148 -17.63 -0.80 5.42
CA ALA A 148 -18.67 -1.76 5.09
C ALA A 148 -18.82 -2.88 6.13
N VAL A 149 -17.77 -3.16 6.91
CA VAL A 149 -17.82 -4.12 8.03
C VAL A 149 -18.06 -3.42 9.37
N GLU A 150 -18.61 -2.22 9.35
CA GLU A 150 -18.98 -1.42 10.54
C GLU A 150 -17.81 -1.18 11.50
N CYS A 151 -16.60 -1.04 10.97
CA CYS A 151 -15.43 -0.75 11.76
C CYS A 151 -15.54 0.67 12.36
N PRO A 152 -15.32 0.87 13.67
CA PRO A 152 -15.32 2.19 14.26
C PRO A 152 -14.38 3.15 13.56
N LYS A 153 -14.80 4.42 13.44
CA LYS A 153 -14.07 5.43 12.66
C LYS A 153 -12.62 5.63 13.15
N ASP A 154 -12.42 5.63 14.46
CA ASP A 154 -11.10 5.79 15.06
C ASP A 154 -10.14 4.64 14.65
N ILE A 155 -10.66 3.41 14.56
CA ILE A 155 -9.88 2.26 14.10
C ILE A 155 -9.61 2.37 12.60
N VAL A 156 -10.59 2.79 11.79
CA VAL A 156 -10.40 3.06 10.36
C VAL A 156 -9.29 4.08 10.18
N ASP A 157 -9.33 5.18 10.91
CA ASP A 157 -8.34 6.25 10.83
C ASP A 157 -6.95 5.76 11.25
N GLN A 158 -6.86 4.91 12.27
CA GLN A 158 -5.61 4.31 12.71
C GLN A 158 -4.99 3.41 11.63
N ILE A 159 -5.78 2.53 11.03
CA ILE A 159 -5.32 1.62 9.96
C ILE A 159 -4.79 2.40 8.77
N GLY A 160 -5.52 3.42 8.34
CA GLY A 160 -5.15 4.24 7.18
C GLY A 160 -4.17 5.37 7.48
N GLY A 161 -3.88 5.64 8.75
CA GLY A 161 -3.08 6.79 9.14
C GLY A 161 -3.78 8.12 8.86
N TRP A 162 -5.12 8.13 8.80
CA TRP A 162 -5.89 9.36 8.68
C TRP A 162 -6.00 10.04 10.04
N ALA A 163 -5.96 11.38 10.03
CA ALA A 163 -6.12 12.14 11.26
C ALA A 163 -7.53 11.99 11.78
N SER A 164 -7.66 11.71 13.10
CA SER A 164 -8.97 11.75 13.76
C SER A 164 -9.45 13.18 13.80
N ILE A 165 -10.62 13.45 13.23
CA ILE A 165 -11.29 14.74 13.42
C ILE A 165 -11.97 14.66 14.79
N SER A 166 -11.41 15.35 15.78
CA SER A 166 -12.10 15.55 17.04
C SER A 166 -13.33 16.38 16.75
N ILE A 167 -14.49 15.75 16.79
CA ILE A 167 -15.72 16.49 16.86
C ILE A 167 -15.88 16.83 18.33
N GLY A 168 -15.51 18.05 18.66
CA GLY A 168 -15.79 18.60 19.98
C GLY A 168 -17.29 18.73 20.22
#